data_dc5bccf81365fd9f247efb463d0639c9
#
_entry.id   dc5bccf81365fd9f247efb463d0639c9
#
_cell.length_a   1.000
_cell.length_b   1.000
_cell.length_c   1.000
_cell.angle_alpha   90.00
_cell.angle_beta   90.00
_cell.angle_gamma   90.00
#
_symmetry.space_group_name_H-M   'P 1'
#
loop_
_entity.id
_entity.type
_entity.pdbx_description
1 polymer ?
#
loop_
_entity_poly.entity_id
_entity_poly.type
_entity_poly.pdbx_seq_one_letter_code
_entity_poly.pdbx_strand_id
1 'polypeptide(L)'
;MKFLAVGLIFLGLSVPVMALELRGKFEQGGLIRGQTEPGAVVNVGERKVRVSVNGVFIIGFTRDASEREILSIRLPDGTMSEQTLAIKPRVYDIQRIDGLPPRMVTPPESVLARIKRE
;
A
#
# COMPACT_ATOMS: atom_id res chain seq x y z
N MET A 1 2.44 52.43 40.10
CA MET A 1 3.00 51.12 39.69
C MET A 1 2.19 50.57 38.57
N LYS A 2 2.77 50.57 37.39
CA LYS A 2 2.14 50.00 36.20
C LYS A 2 2.63 48.58 36.05
N PHE A 3 1.73 47.62 36.30
CA PHE A 3 2.00 46.22 35.94
C PHE A 3 1.78 46.07 34.45
N LEU A 4 2.85 45.92 33.68
CA LEU A 4 2.77 45.46 32.32
C LEU A 4 2.46 43.92 32.37
N ALA A 5 1.22 43.60 32.13
CA ALA A 5 0.87 42.23 31.85
C ALA A 5 1.42 41.92 30.46
N VAL A 6 2.58 41.32 30.41
CA VAL A 6 3.09 40.72 29.20
C VAL A 6 2.23 39.49 28.92
N GLY A 7 1.19 39.70 28.12
CA GLY A 7 0.43 38.60 27.58
C GLY A 7 1.37 37.79 26.70
N LEU A 8 1.81 36.67 27.20
CA LEU A 8 2.52 35.68 26.41
C LEU A 8 1.52 35.12 25.40
N ILE A 9 1.47 35.75 24.22
CA ILE A 9 0.75 35.17 23.10
C ILE A 9 1.54 33.94 22.69
N PHE A 10 1.10 32.80 23.19
CA PHE A 10 1.49 31.52 22.60
C PHE A 10 0.88 31.49 21.20
N LEU A 11 1.63 31.98 20.22
CA LEU A 11 1.38 31.62 18.83
C LEU A 11 1.66 30.13 18.75
N GLY A 12 0.62 29.34 18.94
CA GLY A 12 0.69 27.95 18.62
C GLY A 12 1.02 27.85 17.15
N LEU A 13 2.27 27.57 16.83
CA LEU A 13 2.66 27.07 15.53
C LEU A 13 1.91 25.75 15.39
N SER A 14 0.74 25.83 14.80
CA SER A 14 0.10 24.65 14.26
C SER A 14 0.97 24.19 13.11
N VAL A 15 1.93 23.31 13.42
CA VAL A 15 2.63 22.57 12.40
C VAL A 15 1.54 21.82 11.64
N PRO A 16 1.39 22.05 10.32
CA PRO A 16 0.45 21.24 9.56
C PRO A 16 0.90 19.81 9.72
N VAL A 17 0.15 19.04 10.50
CA VAL A 17 0.31 17.59 10.56
C VAL A 17 -0.06 17.13 9.18
N MET A 18 0.95 16.80 8.38
CA MET A 18 0.71 16.17 7.10
C MET A 18 0.01 14.85 7.36
N ALA A 19 -1.30 14.88 7.16
CA ALA A 19 -2.12 13.71 7.32
C ALA A 19 -1.81 12.75 6.18
N LEU A 20 -0.89 11.81 6.42
CA LEU A 20 -0.75 10.64 5.60
C LEU A 20 -2.03 9.83 5.79
N GLU A 21 -2.86 9.81 4.77
CA GLU A 21 -4.09 9.04 4.78
C GLU A 21 -3.85 7.71 4.08
N LEU A 22 -4.06 6.61 4.82
CA LEU A 22 -3.97 5.25 4.30
C LEU A 22 -5.33 4.57 4.43
N ARG A 23 -5.84 4.05 3.33
CA ARG A 23 -7.11 3.33 3.28
C ARG A 23 -6.96 2.02 2.54
N GLY A 24 -7.58 0.98 3.06
CA GLY A 24 -7.60 -0.33 2.42
C GLY A 24 -7.44 -1.46 3.42
N LYS A 25 -7.07 -2.62 2.90
CA LYS A 25 -6.89 -3.83 3.70
C LYS A 25 -5.41 -4.10 3.95
N PHE A 26 -4.99 -3.96 5.19
CA PHE A 26 -3.64 -4.28 5.65
C PHE A 26 -3.53 -5.77 5.92
N GLU A 27 -3.57 -6.55 4.86
CA GLU A 27 -3.48 -8.02 4.92
C GLU A 27 -2.70 -8.58 3.73
N GLN A 28 -2.20 -9.78 3.86
CA GLN A 28 -1.56 -10.48 2.75
C GLN A 28 -2.53 -10.60 1.57
N GLY A 29 -2.05 -10.27 0.37
CA GLY A 29 -2.89 -10.20 -0.83
C GLY A 29 -3.83 -9.00 -0.88
N GLY A 30 -3.77 -8.12 0.11
CA GLY A 30 -4.57 -6.91 0.16
C GLY A 30 -3.94 -5.74 -0.59
N LEU A 31 -4.69 -4.66 -0.71
CA LEU A 31 -4.28 -3.43 -1.37
C LEU A 31 -4.66 -2.25 -0.50
N ILE A 32 -3.74 -1.31 -0.35
CA ILE A 32 -4.02 -0.03 0.30
C ILE A 32 -3.77 1.13 -0.65
N ARG A 33 -4.55 2.18 -0.46
CA ARG A 33 -4.38 3.45 -1.15
C ARG A 33 -3.91 4.48 -0.14
N GLY A 34 -2.84 5.18 -0.49
CA GLY A 34 -2.33 6.27 0.32
C GLY A 34 -2.41 7.60 -0.40
N GLN A 35 -2.47 8.67 0.36
CA GLN A 35 -2.35 10.01 -0.13
C GLN A 35 -1.33 10.76 0.69
N THR A 36 -0.38 11.37 0.01
CA THR A 36 0.70 12.17 0.59
C THR A 36 0.83 13.48 -0.18
N GLU A 37 1.80 14.27 0.18
CA GLU A 37 2.09 15.51 -0.53
C GLU A 37 2.59 15.23 -1.95
N PRO A 38 2.14 15.99 -2.95
CA PRO A 38 2.66 15.89 -4.32
C PRO A 38 4.18 16.07 -4.36
N GLY A 39 4.87 15.22 -5.10
CA GLY A 39 6.33 15.22 -5.19
C GLY A 39 7.05 14.43 -4.10
N ALA A 40 6.34 13.82 -3.17
CA ALA A 40 6.92 12.94 -2.18
C ALA A 40 7.43 11.63 -2.80
N VAL A 41 8.45 11.06 -2.20
CA VAL A 41 8.99 9.75 -2.56
C VAL A 41 8.56 8.73 -1.52
N VAL A 42 7.91 7.67 -1.96
CA VAL A 42 7.38 6.62 -1.09
C VAL A 42 8.11 5.32 -1.34
N ASN A 43 8.57 4.68 -0.26
CA ASN A 43 9.17 3.36 -0.30
C ASN A 43 8.50 2.46 0.73
N VAL A 44 8.32 1.21 0.37
CA VAL A 44 7.86 0.14 1.27
C VAL A 44 8.98 -0.89 1.36
N GLY A 45 9.63 -0.97 2.51
CA GLY A 45 10.86 -1.74 2.63
C GLY A 45 11.89 -1.22 1.64
N GLU A 46 12.37 -2.08 0.76
CA GLU A 46 13.33 -1.73 -0.30
C GLU A 46 12.67 -1.35 -1.64
N ARG A 47 11.34 -1.47 -1.72
CA ARG A 47 10.61 -1.18 -2.95
C ARG A 47 10.21 0.28 -3.05
N LYS A 48 10.48 0.87 -4.19
CA LYS A 48 10.00 2.21 -4.51
C LYS A 48 8.56 2.13 -5.01
N VAL A 49 7.70 2.93 -4.41
CA VAL A 49 6.28 3.02 -4.79
C VAL A 49 6.08 4.24 -5.69
N ARG A 50 5.38 4.03 -6.79
CA ARG A 50 5.04 5.13 -7.70
C ARG A 50 3.98 6.03 -7.07
N VAL A 51 4.25 7.33 -7.08
CA VAL A 51 3.33 8.36 -6.59
C VAL A 51 2.83 9.19 -7.77
N SER A 52 1.52 9.41 -7.83
CA SER A 52 0.93 10.25 -8.87
C SER A 52 1.25 11.73 -8.65
N VAL A 53 0.97 12.55 -9.67
CA VAL A 53 1.15 14.01 -9.56
C VAL A 53 0.32 14.65 -8.45
N ASN A 54 -0.76 14.00 -8.05
CA ASN A 54 -1.63 14.46 -6.95
C ASN A 54 -1.22 13.87 -5.58
N GLY A 55 -0.14 13.12 -5.50
CA GLY A 55 0.32 12.51 -4.27
C GLY A 55 -0.38 11.22 -3.88
N VAL A 56 -1.07 10.58 -4.80
CA VAL A 56 -1.76 9.30 -4.57
C VAL A 56 -0.82 8.15 -4.92
N PHE A 57 -0.79 7.15 -4.05
CA PHE A 57 -0.02 5.93 -4.29
C PHE A 57 -0.83 4.70 -3.86
N ILE A 58 -0.48 3.57 -4.44
CA ILE A 58 -1.12 2.28 -4.17
C ILE A 58 -0.04 1.29 -3.79
N ILE A 59 -0.27 0.58 -2.69
CA ILE A 59 0.61 -0.47 -2.20
C ILE A 59 -0.15 -1.79 -2.22
N GLY A 60 0.36 -2.76 -2.96
CA GLY A 60 -0.14 -4.13 -2.93
C GLY A 60 0.74 -4.98 -2.02
N PHE A 61 0.11 -5.74 -1.14
CA PHE A 61 0.81 -6.73 -0.32
C PHE A 61 0.79 -8.07 -1.01
N THR A 62 1.96 -8.68 -1.15
CA THR A 62 2.07 -10.00 -1.74
C THR A 62 1.43 -11.06 -0.82
N ARG A 63 1.18 -12.22 -1.38
CA ARG A 63 0.68 -13.37 -0.61
C ARG A 63 1.61 -13.75 0.54
N ASP A 64 2.91 -13.55 0.36
CA ASP A 64 3.96 -13.85 1.33
C ASP A 64 4.48 -12.60 2.05
N ALA A 65 3.70 -11.53 2.08
CA ALA A 65 4.11 -10.30 2.74
C ALA A 65 4.44 -10.53 4.21
N SER A 66 5.51 -9.89 4.69
CA SER A 66 5.88 -9.91 6.10
C SER A 66 4.79 -9.29 6.96
N GLU A 67 4.66 -9.74 8.20
CA GLU A 67 3.69 -9.18 9.15
C GLU A 67 3.92 -7.69 9.44
N ARG A 68 5.12 -7.21 9.19
CA ARG A 68 5.51 -5.81 9.36
C ARG A 68 6.26 -5.32 8.13
N GLU A 69 5.80 -4.22 7.60
CA GLU A 69 6.46 -3.50 6.52
C GLU A 69 6.72 -2.07 6.95
N ILE A 70 7.85 -1.52 6.55
CA ILE A 70 8.20 -0.13 6.88
C ILE A 70 7.86 0.75 5.69
N LEU A 71 6.95 1.69 5.92
CA LEU A 71 6.60 2.72 4.95
C LEU A 71 7.46 3.94 5.21
N SER A 72 8.31 4.30 4.25
CA SER A 72 9.15 5.50 4.31
C SER A 72 8.64 6.53 3.31
N ILE A 73 8.43 7.74 3.78
CA ILE A 73 8.00 8.84 2.93
C ILE A 73 8.99 9.98 3.08
N ARG A 74 9.54 10.40 1.95
CA ARG A 74 10.38 11.58 1.85
C ARG A 74 9.59 12.69 1.18
N LEU A 75 9.37 13.76 1.92
CA LEU A 75 8.67 14.94 1.41
C LEU A 75 9.57 15.78 0.50
N PRO A 76 8.99 16.65 -0.37
CA PRO A 76 9.78 17.51 -1.25
C PRO A 76 10.71 18.46 -0.52
N ASP A 77 10.40 18.81 0.74
CA ASP A 77 11.24 19.65 1.58
C ASP A 77 12.44 18.89 2.20
N GLY A 78 12.53 17.59 1.98
CA GLY A 78 13.56 16.71 2.52
C GLY A 78 13.20 16.03 3.85
N THR A 79 12.05 16.33 4.44
CA THR A 79 11.59 15.69 5.66
C THR A 79 11.29 14.20 5.40
N MET A 80 11.82 13.33 6.24
CA MET A 80 11.57 11.89 6.18
C MET A 80 10.64 11.46 7.30
N SER A 81 9.70 10.60 6.96
CA SER A 81 8.77 9.99 7.90
C SER A 81 8.74 8.48 7.67
N GLU A 82 8.77 7.72 8.74
CA GLU A 82 8.66 6.26 8.70
C GLU A 82 7.48 5.80 9.53
N GLN A 83 6.75 4.84 9.00
CA GLN A 83 5.63 4.21 9.68
C GLN A 83 5.71 2.70 9.49
N THR A 84 5.55 1.97 10.58
CA THR A 84 5.45 0.51 10.53
C THR A 84 4.02 0.10 10.23
N LEU A 85 3.84 -0.65 9.15
CA LEU A 85 2.55 -1.20 8.78
C LEU A 85 2.41 -2.60 9.34
N ALA A 86 1.34 -2.84 10.10
CA ALA A 86 1.00 -4.16 10.56
C ALA A 86 0.13 -4.85 9.51
N ILE A 87 0.61 -5.97 8.99
CA ILE A 87 -0.05 -6.71 7.91
C ILE A 87 -0.56 -8.03 8.48
N LYS A 88 -1.86 -8.23 8.38
CA LYS A 88 -2.49 -9.46 8.87
C LYS A 88 -2.21 -10.63 7.92
N PRO A 89 -1.81 -11.78 8.44
CA PRO A 89 -1.75 -12.98 7.63
C PRO A 89 -3.16 -13.37 7.19
N ARG A 90 -3.28 -13.74 5.92
CA ARG A 90 -4.54 -14.19 5.36
C ARG A 90 -4.53 -15.71 5.24
N VAL A 91 -5.54 -16.33 5.80
CA VAL A 91 -5.77 -17.75 5.60
C VAL A 91 -6.52 -17.93 4.29
N TYR A 92 -5.84 -18.52 3.30
CA TYR A 92 -6.48 -18.85 2.03
C TYR A 92 -7.16 -20.19 2.15
N ASP A 93 -8.43 -20.22 1.80
CA ASP A 93 -9.18 -21.47 1.63
C ASP A 93 -8.70 -22.12 0.33
N ILE A 94 -7.77 -23.05 0.46
CA ILE A 94 -7.29 -23.81 -0.69
C ILE A 94 -8.35 -24.86 -1.01
N GLN A 95 -9.21 -24.58 -1.96
CA GLN A 95 -10.10 -25.57 -2.51
C GLN A 95 -9.28 -26.53 -3.39
N ARG A 96 -8.99 -27.69 -2.85
CA ARG A 96 -8.45 -28.80 -3.63
C ARG A 96 -9.58 -29.44 -4.40
N ILE A 97 -9.63 -29.21 -5.68
CA ILE A 97 -10.57 -29.88 -6.54
C ILE A 97 -9.88 -31.17 -7.03
N ASP A 98 -10.05 -32.24 -6.26
CA ASP A 98 -9.60 -33.58 -6.66
C ASP A 98 -10.74 -34.27 -7.44
N GLY A 99 -10.41 -34.94 -8.51
CA GLY A 99 -11.35 -35.75 -9.27
C GLY A 99 -12.03 -35.07 -10.46
N LEU A 100 -11.47 -34.02 -11.02
CA LEU A 100 -11.93 -33.49 -12.28
C LEU A 100 -11.71 -34.51 -13.41
N PRO A 101 -12.73 -34.77 -14.24
CA PRO A 101 -12.55 -35.65 -15.39
C PRO A 101 -11.41 -35.18 -16.28
N PRO A 102 -10.57 -36.09 -16.81
CA PRO A 102 -9.43 -35.68 -17.65
C PRO A 102 -9.80 -34.78 -18.83
N ARG A 103 -10.98 -34.93 -19.39
CA ARG A 103 -11.49 -34.07 -20.47
C ARG A 103 -11.70 -32.61 -20.09
N MET A 104 -11.81 -32.29 -18.79
CA MET A 104 -11.93 -30.91 -18.31
C MET A 104 -10.58 -30.22 -18.15
N VAL A 105 -9.52 -30.99 -17.94
CA VAL A 105 -8.15 -30.51 -17.79
C VAL A 105 -7.34 -30.63 -19.07
N THR A 106 -7.69 -31.59 -19.92
CA THR A 106 -7.04 -31.82 -21.23
C THR A 106 -8.06 -31.53 -22.32
N PRO A 107 -7.81 -30.56 -23.21
CA PRO A 107 -8.71 -30.30 -24.33
C PRO A 107 -8.87 -31.53 -25.25
N PRO A 108 -10.07 -31.80 -25.78
CA PRO A 108 -10.25 -32.86 -26.77
C PRO A 108 -9.35 -32.63 -27.99
N GLU A 109 -8.94 -33.70 -28.68
CA GLU A 109 -8.09 -33.63 -29.86
C GLU A 109 -8.64 -32.70 -30.95
N SER A 110 -9.95 -32.64 -31.11
CA SER A 110 -10.61 -31.74 -32.05
C SER A 110 -10.32 -30.27 -31.76
N VAL A 111 -10.25 -29.91 -30.47
CA VAL A 111 -9.93 -28.55 -30.02
C VAL A 111 -8.44 -28.27 -30.18
N LEU A 112 -7.58 -29.25 -29.88
CA LEU A 112 -6.13 -29.13 -30.07
C LEU A 112 -5.76 -28.94 -31.53
N ALA A 113 -6.40 -29.68 -32.43
CA ALA A 113 -6.21 -29.52 -33.87
C ALA A 113 -6.63 -28.13 -34.34
N ARG A 114 -7.68 -27.59 -33.77
CA ARG A 114 -8.18 -26.25 -34.08
C ARG A 114 -7.23 -25.16 -33.60
N ILE A 115 -6.66 -25.32 -32.42
CA ILE A 115 -5.68 -24.38 -31.82
C ILE A 115 -4.41 -24.34 -32.68
N LYS A 116 -3.94 -25.47 -33.19
CA LYS A 116 -2.75 -25.55 -34.05
C LYS A 116 -2.91 -24.87 -35.39
N ARG A 117 -4.16 -24.71 -35.91
CA ARG A 117 -4.45 -24.04 -37.18
C ARG A 117 -4.49 -22.53 -37.06
N GLU A 118 -4.68 -22.02 -35.91
CA GLU A 118 -4.70 -20.58 -35.62
C GLU A 118 -3.31 -20.11 -35.17
#